data_a1534a9e76c1ba07f185039fac8d2641
#
_entry.id   a1534a9e76c1ba07f185039fac8d2641
#
_cell.length_a   1.000
_cell.length_b   1.000
_cell.length_c   1.000
_cell.angle_alpha   90.00
_cell.angle_beta   90.00
_cell.angle_gamma   90.00
#
_symmetry.space_group_name_H-M   'P 1'
#
loop_
_entity.id
_entity.type
_entity.pdbx_description
1 polymer ?
#
loop_
_entity_poly.entity_id
_entity_poly.type
_entity_poly.pdbx_seq_one_letter_code
_entity_poly.pdbx_strand_id
1 'polypeptide(L)'
;MADKDFEQPEVPGEDDAVAEDVPQDTEAAASPAEGDDGALTVDDILGASQNVDAAAEDAVLADLESALLNDLKRLQAEYANYRRRTEQQREVEIERATGSVAKGLLPVLDDLDRAEKHGDLEDGTPFAAIAEKLRAVAERIGLVTYGEAGEAFDPQQHEAIFQAPTPGTAEPTILEVVEIGYRLGSVELRPAKVVVAVPAE
;
A
#
# COMPACT_ATOMS: atom_id res chain seq x y z
N MET A 1 -41.43 -8.69 7.26
CA MET A 1 -41.38 -9.38 8.56
C MET A 1 -40.01 -9.93 8.79
N ALA A 2 -39.43 -9.56 9.91
CA ALA A 2 -38.15 -9.89 10.54
C ALA A 2 -36.98 -8.97 10.18
N ASP A 3 -36.93 -7.85 10.91
CA ASP A 3 -35.75 -7.09 11.24
C ASP A 3 -34.77 -8.00 11.98
N LYS A 4 -33.52 -7.99 11.56
CA LYS A 4 -32.41 -8.53 12.33
C LYS A 4 -31.52 -7.35 12.70
N ASP A 5 -31.70 -6.88 13.93
CA ASP A 5 -30.82 -6.00 14.64
C ASP A 5 -29.38 -6.54 14.59
N PHE A 6 -28.48 -5.75 14.02
CA PHE A 6 -27.05 -6.00 14.06
C PHE A 6 -26.49 -5.21 15.24
N GLU A 7 -26.36 -5.92 16.34
CA GLU A 7 -25.77 -5.44 17.59
C GLU A 7 -24.29 -5.11 17.39
N GLN A 8 -23.91 -3.86 17.54
CA GLN A 8 -22.52 -3.39 17.55
C GLN A 8 -21.88 -3.76 18.88
N PRO A 9 -20.63 -4.25 18.90
CA PRO A 9 -19.90 -4.41 20.15
C PRO A 9 -19.43 -3.05 20.67
N GLU A 10 -19.86 -2.73 21.89
CA GLU A 10 -19.44 -1.57 22.66
C GLU A 10 -17.94 -1.63 22.98
N VAL A 11 -17.24 -0.55 22.71
CA VAL A 11 -15.87 -0.29 23.17
C VAL A 11 -15.93 0.21 24.59
N PRO A 12 -15.23 -0.38 25.58
CA PRO A 12 -15.19 0.20 26.91
C PRO A 12 -14.37 1.49 26.91
N GLY A 13 -15.01 2.55 27.39
CA GLY A 13 -14.43 3.89 27.53
C GLY A 13 -13.32 3.93 28.58
N GLU A 14 -12.33 4.72 28.26
CA GLU A 14 -11.37 5.32 29.18
C GLU A 14 -12.11 6.40 29.98
N ASP A 15 -12.04 6.26 31.31
CA ASP A 15 -11.97 7.37 32.25
C ASP A 15 -11.98 6.79 33.68
N ASP A 16 -10.86 6.86 34.36
CA ASP A 16 -10.84 7.29 35.74
C ASP A 16 -9.43 7.72 36.13
N ALA A 17 -9.25 9.04 36.18
CA ALA A 17 -8.13 9.68 36.81
C ALA A 17 -8.35 9.62 38.33
N VAL A 18 -7.56 8.81 39.04
CA VAL A 18 -7.51 8.86 40.51
C VAL A 18 -6.31 9.71 40.91
N ALA A 19 -6.62 10.84 41.52
CA ALA A 19 -5.71 11.76 42.16
C ALA A 19 -4.94 11.11 43.30
N GLU A 20 -3.62 11.31 43.30
CA GLU A 20 -2.75 11.02 44.45
C GLU A 20 -3.05 11.97 45.61
N ASP A 21 -3.41 11.40 46.72
CA ASP A 21 -3.43 12.08 48.00
C ASP A 21 -2.16 11.68 48.78
N VAL A 22 -1.29 12.66 48.97
CA VAL A 22 -0.06 12.56 49.79
C VAL A 22 -0.38 13.18 51.14
N PRO A 23 -0.29 12.47 52.25
CA PRO A 23 -0.25 13.10 53.55
C PRO A 23 1.20 13.40 53.95
N GLN A 24 1.45 14.70 54.18
CA GLN A 24 2.62 15.24 54.84
C GLN A 24 2.56 15.03 56.33
N ASP A 25 3.75 14.74 56.90
CA ASP A 25 4.29 15.12 58.19
C ASP A 25 3.51 14.88 59.51
N THR A 26 4.14 14.09 60.35
CA THR A 26 4.33 14.48 61.73
C THR A 26 5.66 13.90 62.28
N GLU A 27 6.59 14.83 62.57
CA GLU A 27 7.73 14.62 63.46
C GLU A 27 7.24 14.20 64.87
N ALA A 28 7.82 13.17 65.40
CA ALA A 28 7.90 13.00 66.87
C ALA A 28 9.20 12.32 67.19
N ALA A 29 10.07 13.07 67.83
CA ALA A 29 11.30 12.64 68.44
C ALA A 29 11.09 11.64 69.56
N ALA A 30 11.91 10.59 69.54
CA ALA A 30 12.31 9.90 70.81
C ALA A 30 13.63 9.15 70.56
N SER A 31 14.62 9.60 71.31
CA SER A 31 15.98 9.02 71.51
C SER A 31 15.93 7.83 72.49
N PRO A 32 17.03 7.18 72.81
CA PRO A 32 17.47 5.94 72.19
C PRO A 32 17.37 4.78 73.21
N ALA A 33 17.25 3.57 72.68
CA ALA A 33 17.54 2.37 73.49
C ALA A 33 18.57 1.53 72.73
N GLU A 34 19.76 1.49 73.31
CA GLU A 34 20.81 0.54 72.95
C GLU A 34 20.24 -0.89 73.10
N GLY A 35 20.20 -1.58 71.98
CA GLY A 35 19.98 -3.00 71.91
C GLY A 35 20.84 -3.49 70.75
N ASP A 36 21.95 -4.06 71.09
CA ASP A 36 22.83 -4.84 70.22
C ASP A 36 22.08 -6.12 69.81
N ASP A 37 21.20 -5.99 68.84
CA ASP A 37 20.68 -7.11 68.07
C ASP A 37 21.19 -6.92 66.66
N GLY A 38 21.96 -7.89 66.16
CA GLY A 38 22.58 -7.93 64.84
C GLY A 38 21.57 -7.71 63.70
N ALA A 39 20.99 -6.52 63.65
CA ALA A 39 20.14 -6.04 62.58
C ALA A 39 21.06 -5.77 61.37
N LEU A 40 20.88 -6.59 60.36
CA LEU A 40 21.49 -6.43 59.05
C LEU A 40 21.32 -4.95 58.58
N THR A 41 22.40 -4.24 58.41
CA THR A 41 22.35 -2.89 57.88
C THR A 41 22.04 -2.92 56.40
N VAL A 42 21.55 -1.80 55.88
CA VAL A 42 21.30 -1.70 54.43
C VAL A 42 22.60 -1.93 53.65
N ASP A 43 23.75 -1.57 54.21
CA ASP A 43 25.08 -1.85 53.63
C ASP A 43 25.42 -3.38 53.66
N ASP A 44 25.01 -4.10 54.70
CA ASP A 44 25.22 -5.56 54.74
C ASP A 44 24.32 -6.28 53.71
N ILE A 45 23.13 -5.73 53.42
CA ILE A 45 22.23 -6.27 52.39
C ILE A 45 22.76 -5.92 51.00
N LEU A 46 23.27 -4.69 50.81
CA LEU A 46 23.88 -4.25 49.54
C LEU A 46 25.26 -4.86 49.29
N GLY A 47 25.97 -5.20 50.37
CA GLY A 47 27.31 -5.86 50.33
C GLY A 47 27.26 -7.37 50.37
N ALA A 48 26.10 -7.98 50.64
CA ALA A 48 25.94 -9.42 50.54
C ALA A 48 26.24 -9.85 49.11
N SER A 49 27.31 -10.61 48.94
CA SER A 49 27.66 -11.20 47.67
C SER A 49 26.42 -11.90 47.12
N GLN A 50 25.88 -11.43 45.98
CA GLN A 50 24.81 -12.09 45.26
C GLN A 50 25.18 -13.54 45.13
N ASN A 51 24.33 -14.41 45.62
CA ASN A 51 24.56 -15.85 45.52
C ASN A 51 24.80 -16.15 44.04
N VAL A 52 25.83 -16.93 43.73
CA VAL A 52 26.21 -17.22 42.33
C VAL A 52 25.02 -17.78 41.55
N ASP A 53 24.12 -18.48 42.22
CA ASP A 53 22.90 -19.02 41.67
C ASP A 53 21.89 -17.90 41.32
N ALA A 54 21.73 -16.90 42.17
CA ALA A 54 20.84 -15.73 41.86
C ALA A 54 21.35 -14.91 40.69
N ALA A 55 22.67 -14.69 40.58
CA ALA A 55 23.26 -14.02 39.44
C ALA A 55 23.12 -14.81 38.14
N ALA A 56 23.13 -16.13 38.20
CA ALA A 56 22.88 -16.99 37.06
C ALA A 56 21.40 -16.97 36.64
N GLU A 57 20.46 -16.94 37.58
CA GLU A 57 19.04 -16.80 37.31
C GLU A 57 18.72 -15.43 36.67
N ASP A 58 19.30 -14.33 37.17
CA ASP A 58 19.14 -13.00 36.62
C ASP A 58 19.68 -12.93 35.17
N ALA A 59 20.81 -13.57 34.90
CA ALA A 59 21.36 -13.62 33.52
C ALA A 59 20.44 -14.39 32.57
N VAL A 60 19.87 -15.50 33.00
CA VAL A 60 18.91 -16.29 32.20
C VAL A 60 17.62 -15.50 31.94
N LEU A 61 17.13 -14.76 32.93
CA LEU A 61 15.96 -13.90 32.77
C LEU A 61 16.26 -12.74 31.79
N ALA A 62 17.41 -12.08 31.86
CA ALA A 62 17.84 -11.04 30.96
C ALA A 62 17.97 -11.55 29.51
N ASP A 63 18.53 -12.74 29.33
CA ASP A 63 18.61 -13.38 28.01
C ASP A 63 17.21 -13.70 27.44
N LEU A 64 16.32 -14.21 28.27
CA LEU A 64 14.93 -14.49 27.86
C LEU A 64 14.19 -13.21 27.50
N GLU A 65 14.31 -12.15 28.29
CA GLU A 65 13.72 -10.85 27.99
C GLU A 65 14.26 -10.28 26.66
N SER A 66 15.58 -10.38 26.46
CA SER A 66 16.19 -9.91 25.22
C SER A 66 15.71 -10.71 24.00
N ALA A 67 15.56 -12.02 24.14
CA ALA A 67 15.02 -12.88 23.10
C ALA A 67 13.56 -12.53 22.78
N LEU A 68 12.72 -12.34 23.80
CA LEU A 68 11.32 -11.93 23.62
C LEU A 68 11.20 -10.55 22.97
N LEU A 69 12.03 -9.57 23.37
CA LEU A 69 12.05 -8.26 22.76
C LEU A 69 12.47 -8.32 21.29
N ASN A 70 13.43 -9.17 20.95
CA ASN A 70 13.84 -9.38 19.56
C ASN A 70 12.74 -10.03 18.72
N ASP A 71 12.05 -11.02 19.29
CA ASP A 71 10.92 -11.68 18.65
C ASP A 71 9.75 -10.71 18.43
N LEU A 72 9.44 -9.86 19.42
CA LEU A 72 8.43 -8.82 19.27
C LEU A 72 8.77 -7.83 18.16
N LYS A 73 10.02 -7.34 18.12
CA LYS A 73 10.49 -6.43 17.06
C LYS A 73 10.40 -7.09 15.68
N ARG A 74 10.79 -8.36 15.59
CA ARG A 74 10.69 -9.14 14.34
C ARG A 74 9.23 -9.27 13.91
N LEU A 75 8.34 -9.66 14.81
CA LEU A 75 6.91 -9.82 14.54
C LEU A 75 6.25 -8.51 14.11
N GLN A 76 6.61 -7.41 14.77
CA GLN A 76 6.14 -6.07 14.39
C GLN A 76 6.59 -5.70 12.96
N ALA A 77 7.85 -5.99 12.62
CA ALA A 77 8.37 -5.73 11.27
C ALA A 77 7.69 -6.60 10.21
N GLU A 78 7.47 -7.88 10.51
CA GLU A 78 6.75 -8.81 9.63
C GLU A 78 5.29 -8.35 9.42
N TYR A 79 4.62 -7.93 10.50
CA TYR A 79 3.25 -7.42 10.41
C TYR A 79 3.16 -6.12 9.61
N ALA A 80 4.10 -5.20 9.80
CA ALA A 80 4.16 -3.96 9.01
C ALA A 80 4.38 -4.25 7.52
N ASN A 81 5.26 -5.20 7.18
CA ASN A 81 5.48 -5.64 5.81
C ASN A 81 4.26 -6.36 5.22
N TYR A 82 3.62 -7.22 6.00
CA TYR A 82 2.38 -7.90 5.61
C TYR A 82 1.28 -6.89 5.29
N ARG A 83 1.05 -5.91 6.18
CA ARG A 83 0.03 -4.88 5.99
C ARG A 83 0.26 -4.07 4.72
N ARG A 84 1.51 -3.60 4.51
CA ARG A 84 1.86 -2.87 3.28
C ARG A 84 1.60 -3.69 2.02
N ARG A 85 2.04 -4.96 2.03
CA ARG A 85 1.82 -5.86 0.88
C ARG A 85 0.34 -6.11 0.63
N THR A 86 -0.46 -6.30 1.69
CA THR A 86 -1.91 -6.54 1.56
C THR A 86 -2.63 -5.31 1.02
N GLU A 87 -2.26 -4.10 1.47
CA GLU A 87 -2.80 -2.86 0.94
C GLU A 87 -2.49 -2.70 -0.56
N GLN A 88 -1.25 -2.92 -0.97
CA GLN A 88 -0.85 -2.90 -2.38
C GLN A 88 -1.59 -3.95 -3.23
N GLN A 89 -1.73 -5.17 -2.72
CA GLN A 89 -2.47 -6.22 -3.41
C GLN A 89 -3.94 -5.85 -3.60
N ARG A 90 -4.55 -5.24 -2.57
CA ARG A 90 -5.94 -4.79 -2.64
C ARG A 90 -6.13 -3.71 -3.72
N GLU A 91 -5.22 -2.76 -3.83
CA GLU A 91 -5.28 -1.74 -4.89
C GLU A 91 -5.23 -2.39 -6.28
N VAL A 92 -4.29 -3.29 -6.51
CA VAL A 92 -4.18 -4.02 -7.78
C VAL A 92 -5.40 -4.89 -8.06
N GLU A 93 -6.02 -5.49 -7.04
CA GLU A 93 -7.25 -6.27 -7.21
C GLU A 93 -8.44 -5.38 -7.62
N ILE A 94 -8.56 -4.19 -7.02
CA ILE A 94 -9.57 -3.20 -7.41
C ILE A 94 -9.34 -2.74 -8.86
N GLU A 95 -8.09 -2.42 -9.23
CA GLU A 95 -7.74 -2.05 -10.60
C GLU A 95 -8.08 -3.17 -11.59
N ARG A 96 -7.76 -4.42 -11.27
CA ARG A 96 -8.11 -5.58 -12.10
C ARG A 96 -9.61 -5.79 -12.25
N ALA A 97 -10.35 -5.65 -11.16
CA ALA A 97 -11.82 -5.79 -11.18
C ALA A 97 -12.45 -4.69 -12.04
N THR A 98 -12.04 -3.44 -11.82
CA THR A 98 -12.47 -2.29 -12.62
C THR A 98 -12.05 -2.44 -14.09
N GLY A 99 -10.81 -2.87 -14.32
CA GLY A 99 -10.27 -3.12 -15.66
C GLY A 99 -11.02 -4.22 -16.41
N SER A 100 -11.47 -5.26 -15.71
CA SER A 100 -12.30 -6.30 -16.32
C SER A 100 -13.62 -5.76 -16.89
N VAL A 101 -14.24 -4.82 -16.19
CA VAL A 101 -15.45 -4.13 -16.68
C VAL A 101 -15.09 -3.19 -17.83
N ALA A 102 -14.00 -2.41 -17.67
CA ALA A 102 -13.53 -1.46 -18.68
C ALA A 102 -13.16 -2.15 -20.01
N LYS A 103 -12.62 -3.37 -19.99
CA LYS A 103 -12.37 -4.18 -21.19
C LYS A 103 -13.60 -4.35 -22.07
N GLY A 104 -14.77 -4.48 -21.47
CA GLY A 104 -16.04 -4.57 -22.21
C GLY A 104 -16.44 -3.27 -22.94
N LEU A 105 -15.87 -2.13 -22.53
CA LEU A 105 -16.11 -0.82 -23.11
C LEU A 105 -15.15 -0.50 -24.25
N LEU A 106 -13.97 -1.12 -24.32
CA LEU A 106 -12.95 -0.83 -25.31
C LEU A 106 -13.44 -0.91 -26.76
N PRO A 107 -14.24 -1.92 -27.18
CA PRO A 107 -14.73 -1.98 -28.54
C PRO A 107 -15.60 -0.76 -28.93
N VAL A 108 -16.36 -0.21 -27.96
CA VAL A 108 -17.19 0.99 -28.20
C VAL A 108 -16.32 2.22 -28.37
N LEU A 109 -15.23 2.35 -27.58
CA LEU A 109 -14.25 3.43 -27.73
C LEU A 109 -13.54 3.34 -29.08
N ASP A 110 -13.14 2.12 -29.51
CA ASP A 110 -12.51 1.90 -30.82
C ASP A 110 -13.45 2.27 -31.98
N ASP A 111 -14.74 1.97 -31.85
CA ASP A 111 -15.75 2.34 -32.86
C ASP A 111 -15.96 3.86 -32.91
N LEU A 112 -15.90 4.55 -31.75
CA LEU A 112 -15.95 6.01 -31.72
C LEU A 112 -14.71 6.63 -32.37
N ASP A 113 -13.52 6.10 -32.10
CA ASP A 113 -12.29 6.59 -32.72
C ASP A 113 -12.27 6.33 -34.24
N ARG A 114 -12.86 5.23 -34.66
CA ARG A 114 -13.03 4.92 -36.09
C ARG A 114 -14.03 5.88 -36.74
N ALA A 115 -15.17 6.15 -36.10
CA ALA A 115 -16.17 7.10 -36.57
C ALA A 115 -15.58 8.53 -36.70
N GLU A 116 -14.74 8.93 -35.74
CA GLU A 116 -14.05 10.21 -35.78
C GLU A 116 -13.08 10.28 -36.97
N LYS A 117 -12.26 9.28 -37.20
CA LYS A 117 -11.33 9.17 -38.34
C LYS A 117 -12.06 9.20 -39.71
N HIS A 118 -13.28 8.69 -39.78
CA HIS A 118 -14.13 8.70 -40.98
C HIS A 118 -14.92 10.00 -41.13
N GLY A 119 -14.92 10.88 -40.14
CA GLY A 119 -15.66 12.15 -40.19
C GLY A 119 -17.15 12.01 -39.85
N ASP A 120 -17.56 10.88 -39.28
CA ASP A 120 -18.96 10.62 -38.86
C ASP A 120 -19.29 11.31 -37.53
N LEU A 121 -18.27 11.75 -36.79
CA LEU A 121 -18.38 12.51 -35.53
C LEU A 121 -18.22 14.01 -35.80
N GLU A 122 -19.21 14.63 -36.45
CA GLU A 122 -19.21 16.09 -36.66
C GLU A 122 -19.44 16.83 -35.33
N ASP A 123 -18.65 17.86 -35.07
CA ASP A 123 -18.79 18.71 -33.89
C ASP A 123 -20.17 19.34 -33.80
N GLY A 124 -20.72 19.32 -32.56
CA GLY A 124 -22.06 19.87 -32.29
C GLY A 124 -23.22 18.90 -32.57
N THR A 125 -22.95 17.70 -33.05
CA THR A 125 -23.98 16.68 -33.17
C THR A 125 -24.30 16.02 -31.85
N PRO A 126 -25.52 15.53 -31.65
CA PRO A 126 -25.85 14.74 -30.43
C PRO A 126 -24.97 13.50 -30.26
N PHE A 127 -24.48 12.93 -31.36
CA PHE A 127 -23.61 11.76 -31.35
C PHE A 127 -22.20 12.10 -30.84
N ALA A 128 -21.63 13.21 -31.29
CA ALA A 128 -20.35 13.72 -30.76
C ALA A 128 -20.44 14.03 -29.25
N ALA A 129 -21.55 14.64 -28.78
CA ALA A 129 -21.76 14.90 -27.36
C ALA A 129 -21.87 13.61 -26.51
N ILE A 130 -22.37 12.51 -27.07
CA ILE A 130 -22.41 11.19 -26.41
C ILE A 130 -21.01 10.59 -26.36
N ALA A 131 -20.23 10.69 -27.45
CA ALA A 131 -18.85 10.21 -27.52
C ALA A 131 -17.96 10.90 -26.49
N GLU A 132 -18.04 12.24 -26.40
CA GLU A 132 -17.30 12.99 -25.36
C GLU A 132 -17.66 12.57 -23.94
N LYS A 133 -18.95 12.39 -23.65
CA LYS A 133 -19.40 11.94 -22.34
C LYS A 133 -18.88 10.54 -22.01
N LEU A 134 -18.83 9.65 -23.01
CA LEU A 134 -18.31 8.29 -22.81
C LEU A 134 -16.81 8.30 -22.55
N ARG A 135 -16.03 9.08 -23.31
CA ARG A 135 -14.60 9.29 -23.07
C ARG A 135 -14.35 9.89 -21.68
N ALA A 136 -15.12 10.90 -21.27
CA ALA A 136 -15.03 11.48 -19.93
C ALA A 136 -15.36 10.48 -18.81
N VAL A 137 -16.25 9.53 -19.04
CA VAL A 137 -16.52 8.44 -18.09
C VAL A 137 -15.33 7.49 -18.02
N ALA A 138 -14.73 7.13 -19.15
CA ALA A 138 -13.53 6.29 -19.21
C ALA A 138 -12.34 6.93 -18.46
N GLU A 139 -12.08 8.21 -18.69
CA GLU A 139 -11.06 8.96 -17.96
C GLU A 139 -11.32 9.01 -16.44
N ARG A 140 -12.55 9.23 -16.04
CA ARG A 140 -12.93 9.27 -14.61
C ARG A 140 -12.77 7.93 -13.91
N ILE A 141 -12.89 6.82 -14.63
CA ILE A 141 -12.60 5.48 -14.12
C ILE A 141 -11.08 5.28 -13.98
N GLY A 142 -10.26 6.14 -14.60
CA GLY A 142 -8.81 6.06 -14.60
C GLY A 142 -8.23 5.31 -15.79
N LEU A 143 -9.03 5.15 -16.86
CA LEU A 143 -8.57 4.57 -18.12
C LEU A 143 -7.63 5.57 -18.83
N VAL A 144 -6.41 5.12 -19.12
CA VAL A 144 -5.38 5.92 -19.78
C VAL A 144 -5.03 5.26 -21.11
N THR A 145 -5.01 6.05 -22.19
CA THR A 145 -4.56 5.63 -23.51
C THR A 145 -3.04 5.73 -23.63
N TYR A 146 -2.44 4.90 -24.46
CA TYR A 146 -1.02 4.98 -24.79
C TYR A 146 -0.75 4.41 -26.19
N GLY A 147 0.45 4.67 -26.70
CA GLY A 147 0.87 4.31 -28.03
C GLY A 147 0.50 5.41 -29.04
N GLU A 148 1.28 6.48 -29.09
CA GLU A 148 1.11 7.53 -30.08
C GLU A 148 2.12 7.38 -31.23
N ALA A 149 1.74 7.87 -32.42
CA ALA A 149 2.66 7.91 -33.55
C ALA A 149 3.86 8.82 -33.24
N GLY A 150 5.07 8.32 -33.47
CA GLY A 150 6.32 9.00 -33.16
C GLY A 150 6.96 8.60 -31.84
N GLU A 151 6.28 7.82 -31.00
CA GLU A 151 6.87 7.25 -29.78
C GLU A 151 7.87 6.12 -30.10
N ALA A 152 8.82 5.90 -29.19
CA ALA A 152 9.71 4.76 -29.27
C ALA A 152 8.93 3.46 -29.03
N PHE A 153 9.22 2.45 -29.83
CA PHE A 153 8.58 1.15 -29.69
C PHE A 153 9.08 0.40 -28.44
N ASP A 154 8.18 0.06 -27.55
CA ASP A 154 8.45 -0.78 -26.37
C ASP A 154 7.71 -2.12 -26.48
N PRO A 155 8.43 -3.25 -26.59
CA PRO A 155 7.81 -4.57 -26.68
C PRO A 155 6.96 -4.98 -25.48
N GLN A 156 7.09 -4.28 -24.33
CA GLN A 156 6.30 -4.57 -23.15
C GLN A 156 4.91 -3.93 -23.20
N GLN A 157 4.75 -2.83 -23.94
CA GLN A 157 3.50 -2.06 -24.02
C GLN A 157 2.86 -2.11 -25.42
N HIS A 158 3.67 -2.39 -26.46
CA HIS A 158 3.23 -2.31 -27.85
C HIS A 158 3.33 -3.67 -28.54
N GLU A 159 2.31 -4.01 -29.31
CA GLU A 159 2.28 -5.16 -30.19
C GLU A 159 2.54 -4.71 -31.63
N ALA A 160 3.71 -5.04 -32.19
CA ALA A 160 4.04 -4.71 -33.58
C ALA A 160 3.29 -5.65 -34.53
N ILE A 161 2.30 -5.14 -35.27
CA ILE A 161 1.59 -5.90 -36.29
C ILE A 161 2.38 -5.96 -37.59
N PHE A 162 3.03 -4.84 -37.93
CA PHE A 162 3.83 -4.71 -39.15
C PHE A 162 5.11 -3.91 -38.87
N GLN A 163 6.20 -4.32 -39.53
CA GLN A 163 7.48 -3.62 -39.47
C GLN A 163 7.78 -3.07 -40.87
N ALA A 164 7.93 -1.73 -40.98
CA ALA A 164 8.25 -1.05 -42.22
C ALA A 164 9.72 -0.59 -42.20
N PRO A 165 10.57 -1.12 -43.07
CA PRO A 165 11.93 -0.59 -43.25
C PRO A 165 11.87 0.87 -43.71
N THR A 166 12.36 1.79 -42.86
CA THR A 166 12.29 3.22 -43.14
C THR A 166 13.71 3.80 -43.14
N PRO A 167 14.17 4.41 -44.25
CA PRO A 167 15.48 5.02 -44.29
C PRO A 167 15.58 6.19 -43.30
N GLY A 168 16.70 6.25 -42.55
CA GLY A 168 16.96 7.31 -41.60
C GLY A 168 16.42 7.05 -40.17
N THR A 169 15.78 5.92 -39.92
CA THR A 169 15.35 5.52 -38.58
C THR A 169 16.52 4.87 -37.87
N ALA A 170 16.91 5.42 -36.70
CA ALA A 170 18.00 4.87 -35.89
C ALA A 170 17.48 3.85 -34.86
N GLU A 171 16.27 4.08 -34.31
CA GLU A 171 15.64 3.25 -33.30
C GLU A 171 14.21 2.89 -33.73
N PRO A 172 13.71 1.70 -33.38
CA PRO A 172 12.33 1.33 -33.68
C PRO A 172 11.34 2.36 -33.14
N THR A 173 10.53 2.94 -34.03
CA THR A 173 9.59 4.03 -33.72
C THR A 173 8.20 3.68 -34.26
N ILE A 174 7.16 4.07 -33.55
CA ILE A 174 5.78 3.86 -33.96
C ILE A 174 5.45 4.79 -35.14
N LEU A 175 5.12 4.20 -36.29
CA LEU A 175 4.68 4.93 -37.49
C LEU A 175 3.18 5.22 -37.43
N GLU A 176 2.42 4.23 -37.09
CA GLU A 176 0.96 4.30 -37.09
C GLU A 176 0.39 3.42 -35.98
N VAL A 177 -0.68 3.90 -35.35
CA VAL A 177 -1.43 3.16 -34.32
C VAL A 177 -2.71 2.62 -34.95
N VAL A 178 -2.79 1.30 -35.05
CA VAL A 178 -3.96 0.59 -35.58
C VAL A 178 -5.06 0.46 -34.53
N GLU A 179 -4.64 0.05 -33.32
CA GLU A 179 -5.51 0.00 -32.15
C GLU A 179 -4.79 0.64 -30.96
N ILE A 180 -5.46 1.55 -30.29
CA ILE A 180 -4.92 2.29 -29.15
C ILE A 180 -4.76 1.33 -27.95
N GLY A 181 -3.64 1.43 -27.24
CA GLY A 181 -3.41 0.71 -25.99
C GLY A 181 -4.16 1.36 -24.83
N TYR A 182 -4.60 0.55 -23.90
CA TYR A 182 -5.31 1.00 -22.69
C TYR A 182 -4.73 0.40 -21.43
N ARG A 183 -4.53 1.22 -20.40
CA ARG A 183 -4.14 0.80 -19.06
C ARG A 183 -5.04 1.45 -18.01
N LEU A 184 -5.14 0.81 -16.85
CA LEU A 184 -5.86 1.32 -15.69
C LEU A 184 -4.94 1.20 -14.47
N GLY A 185 -4.44 2.33 -13.99
CA GLY A 185 -3.41 2.35 -12.96
C GLY A 185 -2.18 1.56 -13.38
N SER A 186 -1.85 0.51 -12.63
CA SER A 186 -0.74 -0.39 -12.89
C SER A 186 -1.08 -1.57 -13.81
N VAL A 187 -2.36 -1.76 -14.14
CA VAL A 187 -2.84 -2.91 -14.91
C VAL A 187 -3.01 -2.54 -16.38
N GLU A 188 -2.28 -3.22 -17.25
CA GLU A 188 -2.48 -3.18 -18.69
C GLU A 188 -3.75 -3.95 -19.06
N LEU A 189 -4.64 -3.30 -19.81
CA LEU A 189 -5.88 -3.90 -20.27
C LEU A 189 -5.75 -4.47 -21.68
N ARG A 190 -5.06 -3.74 -22.56
CA ARG A 190 -4.79 -4.12 -23.94
C ARG A 190 -3.52 -3.42 -24.43
N PRO A 191 -2.55 -4.15 -25.05
CA PRO A 191 -1.41 -3.53 -25.70
C PRO A 191 -1.84 -2.67 -26.90
N ALA A 192 -1.07 -1.62 -27.20
CA ALA A 192 -1.28 -0.85 -28.42
C ALA A 192 -0.80 -1.66 -29.64
N LYS A 193 -1.65 -1.84 -30.63
CA LYS A 193 -1.26 -2.47 -31.89
C LYS A 193 -0.76 -1.43 -32.87
N VAL A 194 0.52 -1.56 -33.22
CA VAL A 194 1.24 -0.51 -33.95
C VAL A 194 1.97 -1.02 -35.19
N VAL A 195 2.16 -0.14 -36.14
CA VAL A 195 3.11 -0.30 -37.25
C VAL A 195 4.42 0.37 -36.84
N VAL A 196 5.53 -0.35 -36.92
CA VAL A 196 6.84 0.09 -36.42
C VAL A 196 7.77 0.39 -37.59
N ALA A 197 8.40 1.56 -37.59
CA ALA A 197 9.56 1.85 -38.41
C ALA A 197 10.77 1.11 -37.87
N VAL A 198 11.45 0.38 -38.71
CA VAL A 198 12.74 -0.26 -38.38
C VAL A 198 13.82 0.29 -39.32
N PRO A 199 15.11 0.30 -38.87
CA PRO A 199 16.20 0.70 -39.75
C PRO A 199 16.17 -0.10 -41.06
N ALA A 200 16.29 0.58 -42.20
CA ALA A 200 16.50 -0.08 -43.47
C ALA A 200 17.98 -0.52 -43.56
N GLU A 201 18.24 -1.83 -43.76
CA GLU A 201 19.57 -2.34 -44.03
C GLU A 201 20.16 -1.80 -45.36
#